data_a15cb86cf24432ae3918680820aab9f5
#
_entry.id   a15cb86cf24432ae3918680820aab9f5
#
_cell.length_a   1.000
_cell.length_b   1.000
_cell.length_c   1.000
_cell.angle_alpha   90.00
_cell.angle_beta   90.00
_cell.angle_gamma   90.00
#
_symmetry.space_group_name_H-M   'P 1'
#
loop_
_entity.id
_entity.type
_entity.pdbx_description
1 polymer ?
#
loop_
_entity_poly.entity_id
_entity_poly.type
_entity_poly.pdbx_seq_one_letter_code
_entity_poly.pdbx_strand_id
1 'polypeptide(L)'
;MRPSGWLVLLLVLVVATLGLAGDHRFPAPEPLRGPPEDAPTVIVAMGDSTISGEGAGDYEPGTDGDKGNWCHRSPHASIFQVRVPGVDAAYNLACSGAPSAQVGLGKVEQYTETSQSKQLARIATRNRVTAIVVASGANDDPSFSHVLDSCVQAWAGRGQPCGKQVGPGWERRVDRMIPKLTMALRDIRTVMRNAGYARDDYSLVVQSYAAPVGPDVDRDLLDLSGCPFLTQDLRWVEEDAVPVLTAGVRTAARNAGARFLDLSRAGTGREACSSERDPSSEWFRRLAVEWDNLEHDDRATHALQESFHPNANGHKQFGQCLSEFLTSVDRAASCLPDEEGDLHAAAS
;
A
#
# COMPACT_ATOMS: atom_id res chain seq x y z
N MET A 1 -59.85 31.40 -46.69
CA MET A 1 -59.84 30.26 -45.75
C MET A 1 -59.41 30.80 -44.41
N ARG A 2 -60.24 30.82 -43.40
CA ARG A 2 -59.93 31.28 -42.04
C ARG A 2 -59.26 30.08 -41.30
N PRO A 3 -58.08 30.20 -40.64
CA PRO A 3 -57.58 29.13 -39.90
C PRO A 3 -58.48 28.82 -38.72
N SER A 4 -58.76 27.52 -38.52
CA SER A 4 -59.71 27.07 -37.50
C SER A 4 -59.09 27.37 -36.11
N GLY A 5 -59.97 27.92 -35.23
CA GLY A 5 -59.58 28.36 -33.88
C GLY A 5 -58.85 27.30 -33.02
N TRP A 6 -58.90 26.05 -33.41
CA TRP A 6 -58.23 24.93 -32.76
C TRP A 6 -56.74 24.95 -32.99
N LEU A 7 -56.23 25.45 -34.12
CA LEU A 7 -54.81 25.56 -34.40
C LEU A 7 -54.10 26.65 -33.52
N VAL A 8 -54.85 27.74 -33.27
CA VAL A 8 -54.35 28.84 -32.41
C VAL A 8 -54.32 28.40 -30.95
N LEU A 9 -55.33 27.62 -30.51
CA LEU A 9 -55.39 27.09 -29.14
C LEU A 9 -54.22 26.08 -28.85
N LEU A 10 -53.91 25.21 -29.84
CA LEU A 10 -52.77 24.28 -29.74
C LEU A 10 -51.45 24.99 -29.72
N LEU A 11 -51.28 26.07 -30.49
CA LEU A 11 -50.01 26.84 -30.49
C LEU A 11 -49.82 27.59 -29.17
N VAL A 12 -50.89 28.13 -28.57
CA VAL A 12 -50.81 28.81 -27.25
C VAL A 12 -50.51 27.81 -26.13
N LEU A 13 -51.09 26.61 -26.20
CA LEU A 13 -50.79 25.54 -25.20
C LEU A 13 -49.35 25.06 -25.31
N VAL A 14 -48.79 24.90 -26.52
CA VAL A 14 -47.40 24.49 -26.71
C VAL A 14 -46.41 25.57 -26.25
N VAL A 15 -46.72 26.86 -26.52
CA VAL A 15 -45.89 27.98 -26.04
C VAL A 15 -45.98 28.13 -24.51
N ALA A 16 -47.16 27.89 -23.91
CA ALA A 16 -47.33 27.93 -22.45
C ALA A 16 -46.60 26.77 -21.75
N THR A 17 -46.60 25.57 -22.35
CA THR A 17 -45.83 24.42 -21.79
C THR A 17 -44.34 24.58 -21.97
N LEU A 18 -43.86 25.21 -23.04
CA LEU A 18 -42.44 25.54 -23.23
C LEU A 18 -41.98 26.69 -22.32
N GLY A 19 -42.88 27.64 -21.98
CA GLY A 19 -42.60 28.72 -21.05
C GLY A 19 -42.60 28.30 -19.57
N LEU A 20 -43.28 27.19 -19.22
CA LEU A 20 -43.26 26.61 -17.87
C LEU A 20 -42.13 25.56 -17.67
N ALA A 21 -41.43 25.19 -18.74
CA ALA A 21 -40.17 24.47 -18.66
C ALA A 21 -38.99 25.42 -18.33
N GLY A 22 -39.34 26.57 -17.71
CA GLY A 22 -38.39 27.55 -17.25
C GLY A 22 -37.57 27.05 -16.08
N ASP A 23 -36.31 27.12 -16.28
CA ASP A 23 -35.23 27.31 -15.28
C ASP A 23 -35.31 26.46 -14.01
N HIS A 24 -35.47 25.15 -14.14
CA HIS A 24 -34.88 24.26 -13.18
C HIS A 24 -33.36 24.28 -13.44
N ARG A 25 -32.72 25.42 -13.21
CA ARG A 25 -31.28 25.45 -12.90
C ARG A 25 -31.17 24.61 -11.65
N PHE A 26 -30.75 23.36 -11.81
CA PHE A 26 -30.21 22.63 -10.67
C PHE A 26 -29.19 23.57 -10.03
N PRO A 27 -29.31 23.86 -8.73
CA PRO A 27 -28.30 24.68 -8.07
C PRO A 27 -26.94 24.08 -8.46
N ALA A 28 -26.01 24.94 -8.91
CA ALA A 28 -24.66 24.49 -9.17
C ALA A 28 -24.22 23.70 -7.93
N PRO A 29 -23.61 22.51 -8.08
CA PRO A 29 -23.14 21.76 -6.93
C PRO A 29 -22.35 22.72 -6.06
N GLU A 30 -22.69 22.78 -4.77
CA GLU A 30 -21.95 23.63 -3.83
C GLU A 30 -20.46 23.32 -4.01
N PRO A 31 -19.60 24.34 -4.06
CA PRO A 31 -18.16 24.10 -4.14
C PRO A 31 -17.78 23.20 -2.97
N LEU A 32 -17.06 22.11 -3.28
CA LEU A 32 -16.59 21.16 -2.28
C LEU A 32 -15.85 21.95 -1.22
N ARG A 33 -16.33 21.90 0.02
CA ARG A 33 -15.67 22.52 1.16
C ARG A 33 -14.62 21.52 1.64
N GLY A 34 -13.38 21.94 1.70
CA GLY A 34 -12.32 21.20 2.38
C GLY A 34 -12.68 20.90 3.84
N PRO A 35 -11.78 20.26 4.61
CA PRO A 35 -11.99 20.02 6.03
C PRO A 35 -12.20 21.33 6.78
N PRO A 36 -12.80 21.32 8.00
CA PRO A 36 -12.89 22.50 8.86
C PRO A 36 -11.54 23.20 9.04
N GLU A 37 -11.54 24.52 9.26
CA GLU A 37 -10.30 25.31 9.40
C GLU A 37 -9.46 24.87 10.60
N ASP A 38 -10.11 24.42 11.67
CA ASP A 38 -9.53 23.92 12.93
C ASP A 38 -9.32 22.40 12.91
N ALA A 39 -9.51 21.73 11.78
CA ALA A 39 -9.33 20.28 11.69
C ALA A 39 -7.87 19.88 11.94
N PRO A 40 -7.65 18.77 12.70
CA PRO A 40 -6.30 18.27 12.95
C PRO A 40 -5.60 17.90 11.65
N THR A 41 -4.31 18.19 11.58
CA THR A 41 -3.45 17.88 10.45
C THR A 41 -2.96 16.45 10.54
N VAL A 42 -3.19 15.66 9.49
CA VAL A 42 -2.93 14.22 9.56
C VAL A 42 -2.21 13.70 8.32
N ILE A 43 -1.52 12.56 8.50
CA ILE A 43 -0.98 11.72 7.43
C ILE A 43 -1.69 10.37 7.43
N VAL A 44 -1.78 9.73 6.25
CA VAL A 44 -2.53 8.47 6.09
C VAL A 44 -1.68 7.44 5.36
N ALA A 45 -1.54 6.23 5.94
CA ALA A 45 -1.00 5.06 5.27
C ALA A 45 -2.11 4.25 4.61
N MET A 46 -1.85 3.75 3.41
CA MET A 46 -2.72 2.87 2.65
C MET A 46 -1.87 1.80 1.96
N GLY A 47 -2.43 0.63 1.74
CA GLY A 47 -1.72 -0.43 1.03
C GLY A 47 -1.90 -1.81 1.66
N ASP A 48 -0.84 -2.59 1.60
CA ASP A 48 -0.82 -3.99 2.02
C ASP A 48 -0.06 -4.22 3.34
N SER A 49 0.36 -5.47 3.56
CA SER A 49 1.04 -5.91 4.78
C SER A 49 2.30 -5.12 5.11
N THR A 50 3.08 -4.72 4.10
CA THR A 50 4.36 -4.04 4.33
C THR A 50 4.22 -2.63 4.93
N ILE A 51 3.06 -2.03 4.87
CA ILE A 51 2.79 -0.73 5.49
C ILE A 51 1.75 -0.82 6.61
N SER A 52 0.97 -1.94 6.71
CA SER A 52 0.06 -2.16 7.84
C SER A 52 0.79 -2.33 9.16
N GLY A 53 2.02 -2.83 9.14
CA GLY A 53 2.81 -3.19 10.31
C GLY A 53 2.86 -4.69 10.54
N GLU A 54 2.51 -5.49 9.53
CA GLU A 54 2.72 -6.94 9.55
C GLU A 54 4.16 -7.27 9.95
N GLY A 55 4.34 -8.19 10.88
CA GLY A 55 5.66 -8.56 11.41
C GLY A 55 6.19 -7.64 12.52
N ALA A 56 5.54 -6.50 12.79
CA ALA A 56 5.98 -5.58 13.86
C ALA A 56 5.36 -5.89 15.23
N GLY A 57 4.34 -6.76 15.28
CA GLY A 57 3.66 -7.16 16.53
C GLY A 57 2.72 -6.10 17.09
N ASP A 58 2.15 -6.39 18.26
CA ASP A 58 1.26 -5.49 19.02
C ASP A 58 0.06 -4.99 18.17
N TYR A 59 -0.58 -5.88 17.43
CA TYR A 59 -1.63 -5.49 16.49
C TYR A 59 -2.82 -4.82 17.17
N GLU A 60 -3.40 -3.83 16.48
CA GLU A 60 -4.61 -3.15 16.92
C GLU A 60 -5.74 -4.16 17.19
N PRO A 61 -6.48 -3.99 18.31
CA PRO A 61 -7.63 -4.83 18.59
C PRO A 61 -8.59 -4.90 17.40
N GLY A 62 -9.02 -6.11 17.06
CA GLY A 62 -9.92 -6.34 15.92
C GLY A 62 -9.22 -6.47 14.57
N THR A 63 -7.88 -6.50 14.51
CA THR A 63 -7.12 -6.72 13.26
C THR A 63 -6.18 -7.92 13.31
N ASP A 64 -6.24 -8.72 14.38
CA ASP A 64 -5.45 -9.93 14.62
C ASP A 64 -6.34 -11.17 14.65
N GLY A 65 -7.05 -11.41 13.57
CA GLY A 65 -7.96 -12.56 13.41
C GLY A 65 -9.33 -12.39 14.06
N ASP A 66 -9.58 -11.34 14.81
CA ASP A 66 -10.87 -11.08 15.42
C ASP A 66 -11.98 -10.98 14.37
N LYS A 67 -13.00 -11.85 14.48
CA LYS A 67 -14.12 -11.89 13.53
C LYS A 67 -13.66 -12.06 12.07
N GLY A 68 -12.49 -12.66 11.85
CA GLY A 68 -11.92 -12.89 10.53
C GLY A 68 -11.20 -11.68 9.92
N ASN A 69 -10.86 -10.66 10.69
CA ASN A 69 -10.04 -9.54 10.24
C ASN A 69 -8.56 -9.79 10.55
N TRP A 70 -7.76 -9.95 9.51
CA TRP A 70 -6.32 -10.21 9.55
C TRP A 70 -5.52 -9.06 8.93
N CYS A 71 -5.99 -7.83 9.09
CA CYS A 71 -5.26 -6.67 8.52
C CYS A 71 -3.94 -6.40 9.21
N HIS A 72 -3.70 -6.92 10.41
CA HIS A 72 -2.46 -6.80 11.20
C HIS A 72 -1.90 -5.37 11.21
N ARG A 73 -2.73 -4.41 11.65
CA ARG A 73 -2.27 -3.05 11.86
C ARG A 73 -1.54 -2.95 13.18
N SER A 74 -0.27 -2.53 13.11
CA SER A 74 0.58 -2.37 14.30
C SER A 74 0.81 -0.90 14.63
N PRO A 75 0.84 -0.50 15.91
CA PRO A 75 1.28 0.83 16.34
C PRO A 75 2.77 1.06 16.04
N HIS A 76 3.52 0.00 15.72
CA HIS A 76 4.91 0.10 15.29
C HIS A 76 5.07 0.30 13.78
N ALA A 77 3.98 0.32 13.00
CA ALA A 77 4.02 0.58 11.56
C ALA A 77 4.74 1.89 11.23
N SER A 78 5.46 1.92 10.11
CA SER A 78 6.32 3.04 9.71
C SER A 78 5.60 4.40 9.71
N ILE A 79 4.30 4.44 9.42
CA ILE A 79 3.52 5.67 9.43
C ILE A 79 3.46 6.32 10.83
N PHE A 80 3.43 5.54 11.89
CA PHE A 80 3.43 6.03 13.27
C PHE A 80 4.84 6.41 13.76
N GLN A 81 5.88 6.03 13.02
CA GLN A 81 7.27 6.43 13.26
C GLN A 81 7.65 7.72 12.54
N VAL A 82 6.78 8.24 11.66
CA VAL A 82 6.99 9.50 10.93
C VAL A 82 7.01 10.68 11.89
N ARG A 83 7.97 11.58 11.66
CA ARG A 83 8.13 12.84 12.41
C ARG A 83 8.20 14.01 11.43
N VAL A 84 7.04 14.62 11.17
CA VAL A 84 6.90 15.80 10.30
C VAL A 84 6.31 16.94 11.13
N PRO A 85 6.96 18.12 11.17
CA PRO A 85 6.45 19.28 11.91
C PRO A 85 5.03 19.65 11.46
N GLY A 86 4.16 19.93 12.44
CA GLY A 86 2.79 20.35 12.18
C GLY A 86 1.82 19.21 11.81
N VAL A 87 2.23 17.95 11.92
CA VAL A 87 1.33 16.79 11.84
C VAL A 87 0.90 16.38 13.25
N ASP A 88 -0.41 16.38 13.48
CA ASP A 88 -1.00 16.08 14.78
C ASP A 88 -1.21 14.58 15.00
N ALA A 89 -1.54 13.83 13.92
CA ALA A 89 -1.82 12.40 13.99
C ALA A 89 -1.53 11.66 12.68
N ALA A 90 -1.44 10.33 12.78
CA ALA A 90 -1.36 9.43 11.63
C ALA A 90 -2.51 8.42 11.66
N TYR A 91 -3.00 8.04 10.47
CA TYR A 91 -3.97 6.96 10.29
C TYR A 91 -3.36 5.84 9.46
N ASN A 92 -3.61 4.62 9.87
CA ASN A 92 -3.23 3.43 9.11
C ASN A 92 -4.50 2.73 8.59
N LEU A 93 -4.73 2.79 7.29
CA LEU A 93 -5.83 2.12 6.59
C LEU A 93 -5.37 0.86 5.86
N ALA A 94 -4.07 0.57 5.88
CA ALA A 94 -3.52 -0.59 5.21
C ALA A 94 -4.05 -1.90 5.79
N CYS A 95 -4.06 -2.93 4.97
CA CYS A 95 -4.56 -4.24 5.37
C CYS A 95 -3.72 -5.34 4.74
N SER A 96 -3.27 -6.29 5.54
CA SER A 96 -2.44 -7.39 5.07
C SER A 96 -3.08 -8.15 3.90
N GLY A 97 -2.28 -8.49 2.90
CA GLY A 97 -2.76 -9.18 1.70
C GLY A 97 -3.56 -8.32 0.71
N ALA A 98 -3.78 -7.04 0.99
CA ALA A 98 -4.63 -6.19 0.16
C ALA A 98 -4.09 -6.03 -1.28
N PRO A 99 -4.87 -6.33 -2.32
CA PRO A 99 -4.54 -5.99 -3.70
C PRO A 99 -4.81 -4.50 -3.96
N SER A 100 -4.23 -3.94 -5.03
CA SER A 100 -4.48 -2.55 -5.44
C SER A 100 -5.97 -2.21 -5.58
N ALA A 101 -6.81 -3.16 -5.98
CA ALA A 101 -8.26 -2.96 -6.11
C ALA A 101 -8.95 -2.64 -4.77
N GLN A 102 -8.43 -3.15 -3.64
CA GLN A 102 -8.96 -2.84 -2.31
C GLN A 102 -8.47 -1.47 -1.81
N VAL A 103 -7.28 -1.04 -2.26
CA VAL A 103 -6.77 0.32 -2.00
C VAL A 103 -7.61 1.38 -2.73
N GLY A 104 -8.05 1.11 -3.96
CA GLY A 104 -8.88 2.00 -4.78
C GLY A 104 -10.35 2.11 -4.33
N LEU A 105 -11.22 2.57 -5.23
CA LEU A 105 -12.67 2.72 -5.00
C LEU A 105 -13.49 1.47 -5.35
N GLY A 106 -12.85 0.38 -5.74
CA GLY A 106 -13.51 -0.85 -6.12
C GLY A 106 -14.46 -1.41 -5.05
N LYS A 107 -15.23 -2.44 -5.42
CA LYS A 107 -16.10 -3.18 -4.48
C LYS A 107 -15.35 -4.32 -3.78
N VAL A 108 -14.03 -4.35 -3.89
CA VAL A 108 -13.20 -5.39 -3.27
C VAL A 108 -13.10 -5.09 -1.78
N GLU A 109 -13.41 -6.11 -1.00
CA GLU A 109 -13.20 -6.13 0.45
C GLU A 109 -11.96 -6.97 0.75
N GLN A 110 -11.22 -6.59 1.76
CA GLN A 110 -10.13 -7.39 2.30
C GLN A 110 -10.55 -7.82 3.70
N TYR A 111 -10.67 -9.12 3.93
CA TYR A 111 -11.27 -9.66 5.14
C TYR A 111 -12.65 -9.05 5.41
N THR A 112 -12.80 -8.29 6.48
CA THR A 112 -14.06 -7.63 6.86
C THR A 112 -14.08 -6.14 6.53
N GLU A 113 -13.06 -5.64 5.84
CA GLU A 113 -12.89 -4.21 5.60
C GLU A 113 -13.23 -3.79 4.17
N THR A 114 -14.00 -2.72 4.06
CA THR A 114 -14.30 -2.06 2.80
C THR A 114 -13.03 -1.39 2.23
N SER A 115 -13.08 -0.97 0.95
CA SER A 115 -11.93 -0.35 0.30
C SER A 115 -11.35 0.83 1.09
N GLN A 116 -10.02 0.91 1.10
CA GLN A 116 -9.28 1.93 1.85
C GLN A 116 -9.60 3.35 1.36
N SER A 117 -9.82 3.54 0.06
CA SER A 117 -10.23 4.84 -0.49
C SER A 117 -11.59 5.30 0.03
N LYS A 118 -12.53 4.39 0.34
CA LYS A 118 -13.80 4.76 1.01
C LYS A 118 -13.58 5.15 2.46
N GLN A 119 -12.61 4.53 3.13
CA GLN A 119 -12.23 4.90 4.50
C GLN A 119 -11.52 6.26 4.51
N LEU A 120 -10.60 6.50 3.56
CA LEU A 120 -9.93 7.78 3.36
C LEU A 120 -10.94 8.93 3.17
N ALA A 121 -12.04 8.72 2.42
CA ALA A 121 -13.06 9.74 2.22
C ALA A 121 -13.64 10.27 3.55
N ARG A 122 -13.79 9.40 4.55
CA ARG A 122 -14.30 9.80 5.89
C ARG A 122 -13.25 10.58 6.68
N ILE A 123 -11.96 10.24 6.52
CA ILE A 123 -10.86 10.95 7.16
C ILE A 123 -10.72 12.34 6.54
N ALA A 124 -10.70 12.44 5.22
CA ALA A 124 -10.46 13.66 4.47
C ALA A 124 -11.53 14.75 4.71
N THR A 125 -12.76 14.38 5.09
CA THR A 125 -13.82 15.34 5.42
C THR A 125 -13.75 15.89 6.85
N ARG A 126 -12.95 15.26 7.73
CA ARG A 126 -12.88 15.60 9.15
C ARG A 126 -11.50 16.08 9.59
N ASN A 127 -10.48 15.83 8.77
CA ASN A 127 -9.09 16.12 9.08
C ASN A 127 -8.43 16.80 7.88
N ARG A 128 -7.39 17.58 8.14
CA ARG A 128 -6.53 18.16 7.12
C ARG A 128 -5.46 17.15 6.74
N VAL A 129 -5.70 16.39 5.68
CA VAL A 129 -4.74 15.41 5.16
C VAL A 129 -3.63 16.11 4.40
N THR A 130 -2.38 16.01 4.87
CA THR A 130 -1.20 16.62 4.23
C THR A 130 -0.33 15.62 3.48
N ALA A 131 -0.42 14.33 3.83
CA ALA A 131 0.25 13.29 3.06
C ALA A 131 -0.55 11.98 3.07
N ILE A 132 -0.49 11.26 1.95
CA ILE A 132 -1.00 9.90 1.80
C ILE A 132 0.16 9.06 1.28
N VAL A 133 0.52 8.02 2.03
CA VAL A 133 1.63 7.10 1.72
C VAL A 133 1.05 5.76 1.33
N VAL A 134 1.43 5.24 0.17
CA VAL A 134 0.88 4.01 -0.38
C VAL A 134 1.99 3.00 -0.64
N ALA A 135 1.87 1.79 -0.07
CA ALA A 135 2.64 0.62 -0.47
C ALA A 135 1.66 -0.47 -0.95
N SER A 136 1.62 -0.72 -2.24
CA SER A 136 0.69 -1.68 -2.84
C SER A 136 1.19 -2.19 -4.18
N GLY A 137 0.74 -3.38 -4.57
CA GLY A 137 1.06 -4.01 -5.84
C GLY A 137 1.61 -5.43 -5.70
N ALA A 138 2.28 -5.76 -4.61
CA ALA A 138 2.85 -7.09 -4.38
C ALA A 138 1.79 -8.20 -4.34
N ASN A 139 0.53 -7.86 -4.03
CA ASN A 139 -0.58 -8.82 -3.94
C ASN A 139 -1.50 -8.84 -5.16
N ASP A 140 -1.12 -8.20 -6.27
CA ASP A 140 -2.01 -8.06 -7.43
C ASP A 140 -2.07 -9.27 -8.39
N ASP A 141 -1.09 -10.14 -8.43
CA ASP A 141 -1.08 -11.41 -9.19
C ASP A 141 0.34 -11.82 -9.67
N PRO A 142 0.87 -12.93 -9.18
CA PRO A 142 0.40 -13.62 -7.98
C PRO A 142 0.67 -12.80 -6.74
N SER A 143 -0.01 -13.13 -5.64
CA SER A 143 0.32 -12.54 -4.36
C SER A 143 1.76 -12.91 -3.95
N PHE A 144 2.38 -12.03 -3.19
CA PHE A 144 3.71 -12.27 -2.61
C PHE A 144 3.79 -13.61 -1.87
N SER A 145 2.73 -13.98 -1.15
CA SER A 145 2.64 -15.26 -0.44
C SER A 145 2.81 -16.47 -1.37
N HIS A 146 2.29 -16.44 -2.59
CA HIS A 146 2.49 -17.52 -3.57
C HIS A 146 3.95 -17.66 -4.04
N VAL A 147 4.65 -16.53 -4.17
CA VAL A 147 6.07 -16.55 -4.52
C VAL A 147 6.86 -17.17 -3.38
N LEU A 148 6.59 -16.73 -2.16
CA LEU A 148 7.23 -17.22 -0.94
C LEU A 148 7.01 -18.73 -0.74
N ASP A 149 5.77 -19.17 -0.85
CA ASP A 149 5.41 -20.61 -0.76
C ASP A 149 6.17 -21.45 -1.81
N SER A 150 6.24 -20.97 -3.05
CA SER A 150 7.01 -21.64 -4.11
C SER A 150 8.49 -21.78 -3.76
N CYS A 151 9.09 -20.77 -3.11
CA CYS A 151 10.49 -20.80 -2.73
C CYS A 151 10.75 -21.76 -1.55
N VAL A 152 9.88 -21.76 -0.54
CA VAL A 152 9.94 -22.70 0.59
C VAL A 152 9.74 -24.15 0.10
N GLN A 153 8.80 -24.39 -0.81
CA GLN A 153 8.60 -25.73 -1.40
C GLN A 153 9.81 -26.19 -2.21
N ALA A 154 10.45 -25.29 -2.96
CA ALA A 154 11.69 -25.59 -3.68
C ALA A 154 12.83 -26.00 -2.75
N TRP A 155 12.99 -25.30 -1.62
CA TRP A 155 13.95 -25.64 -0.58
C TRP A 155 13.63 -27.02 0.04
N ALA A 156 12.37 -27.32 0.29
CA ALA A 156 11.94 -28.64 0.80
C ALA A 156 12.08 -29.78 -0.24
N GLY A 157 12.70 -29.54 -1.39
CA GLY A 157 12.88 -30.54 -2.47
C GLY A 157 11.63 -30.84 -3.28
N ARG A 158 10.61 -30.01 -3.17
CA ARG A 158 9.31 -30.21 -3.85
C ARG A 158 9.16 -29.36 -5.11
N GLY A 159 10.15 -29.42 -5.99
CA GLY A 159 10.06 -28.71 -7.26
C GLY A 159 11.39 -28.10 -7.74
N GLN A 160 11.27 -27.28 -8.75
CA GLN A 160 12.40 -26.49 -9.24
C GLN A 160 12.60 -25.25 -8.36
N PRO A 161 13.78 -24.64 -8.34
CA PRO A 161 14.01 -23.33 -7.74
C PRO A 161 12.92 -22.32 -8.10
N CYS A 162 12.44 -21.56 -7.14
CA CYS A 162 11.29 -20.67 -7.38
C CYS A 162 11.63 -19.57 -8.40
N GLY A 163 12.86 -19.08 -8.43
CA GLY A 163 13.31 -18.15 -9.47
C GLY A 163 13.19 -18.72 -10.89
N LYS A 164 13.35 -20.05 -11.06
CA LYS A 164 13.13 -20.71 -12.36
C LYS A 164 11.66 -20.94 -12.68
N GLN A 165 10.80 -21.09 -11.67
CA GLN A 165 9.36 -21.29 -11.88
C GLN A 165 8.64 -19.96 -12.13
N VAL A 166 8.94 -18.96 -11.32
CA VAL A 166 8.24 -17.67 -11.29
C VAL A 166 8.90 -16.65 -12.22
N GLY A 167 10.23 -16.63 -12.28
CA GLY A 167 11.03 -15.64 -13.00
C GLY A 167 10.64 -15.43 -14.46
N PRO A 168 10.44 -16.49 -15.30
CA PRO A 168 10.09 -16.33 -16.72
C PRO A 168 8.78 -15.56 -16.96
N GLY A 169 7.94 -15.44 -15.95
CA GLY A 169 6.66 -14.71 -16.01
C GLY A 169 6.65 -13.40 -15.25
N TRP A 170 7.71 -13.09 -14.49
CA TRP A 170 7.70 -12.03 -13.49
C TRP A 170 7.47 -10.64 -14.06
N GLU A 171 8.20 -10.25 -15.10
CA GLU A 171 8.01 -8.96 -15.79
C GLU A 171 6.56 -8.79 -16.27
N ARG A 172 6.01 -9.81 -16.93
CA ARG A 172 4.62 -9.76 -17.43
C ARG A 172 3.59 -9.63 -16.29
N ARG A 173 3.89 -10.14 -15.09
CA ARG A 173 3.05 -9.97 -13.90
C ARG A 173 3.10 -8.55 -13.40
N VAL A 174 4.29 -7.99 -13.30
CA VAL A 174 4.49 -6.58 -12.94
C VAL A 174 3.83 -5.66 -13.95
N ASP A 175 3.95 -5.94 -15.24
CA ASP A 175 3.26 -5.18 -16.31
C ASP A 175 1.73 -5.16 -16.11
N ARG A 176 1.14 -6.29 -15.67
CA ARG A 176 -0.31 -6.33 -15.34
C ARG A 176 -0.67 -5.63 -14.04
N MET A 177 0.25 -5.55 -13.09
CA MET A 177 0.07 -4.80 -11.83
C MET A 177 0.02 -3.29 -12.07
N ILE A 178 0.89 -2.75 -12.95
CA ILE A 178 1.04 -1.31 -13.20
C ILE A 178 -0.31 -0.59 -13.43
N PRO A 179 -1.19 -1.03 -14.36
CA PRO A 179 -2.48 -0.35 -14.56
C PRO A 179 -3.40 -0.45 -13.35
N LYS A 180 -3.37 -1.54 -12.58
CA LYS A 180 -4.19 -1.72 -11.38
C LYS A 180 -3.79 -0.74 -10.29
N LEU A 181 -2.51 -0.66 -9.96
CA LEU A 181 -1.99 0.29 -9.00
C LEU A 181 -2.19 1.75 -9.47
N THR A 182 -1.95 2.04 -10.75
CA THR A 182 -2.23 3.37 -11.31
C THR A 182 -3.68 3.78 -11.11
N MET A 183 -4.62 2.85 -11.30
CA MET A 183 -6.05 3.11 -11.09
C MET A 183 -6.35 3.41 -9.62
N ALA A 184 -5.85 2.60 -8.69
CA ALA A 184 -6.01 2.83 -7.25
C ALA A 184 -5.49 4.21 -6.82
N LEU A 185 -4.33 4.63 -7.31
CA LEU A 185 -3.75 5.94 -7.04
C LEU A 185 -4.62 7.10 -7.61
N ARG A 186 -5.23 6.91 -8.78
CA ARG A 186 -6.19 7.87 -9.35
C ARG A 186 -7.50 7.92 -8.56
N ASP A 187 -7.93 6.81 -8.00
CA ASP A 187 -9.09 6.74 -7.11
C ASP A 187 -8.86 7.55 -5.83
N ILE A 188 -7.67 7.43 -5.23
CA ILE A 188 -7.25 8.28 -4.10
C ILE A 188 -7.34 9.77 -4.49
N ARG A 189 -6.81 10.16 -5.65
CA ARG A 189 -6.91 11.54 -6.15
C ARG A 189 -8.37 11.98 -6.33
N THR A 190 -9.23 11.08 -6.76
CA THR A 190 -10.66 11.36 -6.92
C THR A 190 -11.34 11.56 -5.57
N VAL A 191 -11.04 10.72 -4.58
CA VAL A 191 -11.54 10.87 -3.21
C VAL A 191 -11.13 12.21 -2.62
N MET A 192 -9.86 12.57 -2.72
CA MET A 192 -9.35 13.83 -2.18
C MET A 192 -10.00 15.05 -2.86
N ARG A 193 -10.11 15.04 -4.18
CA ARG A 193 -10.83 16.10 -4.93
C ARG A 193 -12.29 16.19 -4.50
N ASN A 194 -12.99 15.06 -4.31
CA ASN A 194 -14.36 15.03 -3.86
C ASN A 194 -14.52 15.51 -2.41
N ALA A 195 -13.47 15.44 -1.60
CA ALA A 195 -13.41 16.00 -0.26
C ALA A 195 -12.99 17.48 -0.24
N GLY A 196 -12.78 18.11 -1.42
CA GLY A 196 -12.48 19.54 -1.53
C GLY A 196 -10.99 19.91 -1.55
N TYR A 197 -10.09 18.91 -1.70
CA TYR A 197 -8.66 19.17 -1.80
C TYR A 197 -8.23 19.48 -3.24
N ALA A 198 -7.42 20.50 -3.41
CA ALA A 198 -6.63 20.67 -4.63
C ALA A 198 -5.50 19.64 -4.69
N ARG A 199 -4.90 19.51 -5.87
CA ARG A 199 -3.85 18.49 -6.08
C ARG A 199 -2.61 18.72 -5.19
N ASP A 200 -2.31 19.97 -4.93
CA ASP A 200 -1.10 20.42 -4.22
C ASP A 200 -1.35 20.63 -2.72
N ASP A 201 -2.58 20.43 -2.22
CA ASP A 201 -2.90 20.53 -0.80
C ASP A 201 -2.32 19.35 0.01
N TYR A 202 -1.90 18.27 -0.66
CA TYR A 202 -1.35 17.08 -0.02
C TYR A 202 -0.30 16.39 -0.90
N SER A 203 0.64 15.72 -0.26
CA SER A 203 1.61 14.86 -0.91
C SER A 203 1.04 13.44 -1.08
N LEU A 204 0.94 12.93 -2.33
CA LEU A 204 0.71 11.52 -2.58
C LEU A 204 2.05 10.85 -2.85
N VAL A 205 2.47 9.97 -1.95
CA VAL A 205 3.73 9.22 -2.01
C VAL A 205 3.43 7.75 -2.26
N VAL A 206 4.16 7.14 -3.18
CA VAL A 206 4.16 5.68 -3.35
C VAL A 206 5.54 5.18 -2.98
N GLN A 207 5.61 4.20 -2.07
CA GLN A 207 6.87 3.55 -1.71
C GLN A 207 6.95 2.15 -2.33
N SER A 208 8.17 1.74 -2.71
CA SER A 208 8.45 0.38 -3.15
C SER A 208 8.64 -0.56 -1.95
N TYR A 209 9.01 -1.79 -2.22
CA TYR A 209 9.25 -2.83 -1.23
C TYR A 209 10.75 -3.00 -1.01
N ALA A 210 11.17 -3.14 0.23
CA ALA A 210 12.51 -3.59 0.55
C ALA A 210 12.63 -5.10 0.36
N ALA A 211 13.80 -5.58 -0.02
CA ALA A 211 14.08 -7.01 -0.10
C ALA A 211 14.05 -7.60 1.32
N PRO A 212 13.17 -8.58 1.60
CA PRO A 212 13.09 -9.15 2.95
C PRO A 212 14.17 -10.20 3.22
N VAL A 213 14.76 -10.75 2.17
CA VAL A 213 15.82 -11.76 2.18
C VAL A 213 16.81 -11.45 1.08
N GLY A 214 18.07 -11.82 1.28
CA GLY A 214 19.16 -11.61 0.32
C GLY A 214 20.12 -12.80 0.30
N PRO A 215 21.11 -12.81 -0.60
CA PRO A 215 22.07 -13.91 -0.75
C PRO A 215 23.07 -14.04 0.43
N ASP A 216 23.22 -12.99 1.24
CA ASP A 216 24.13 -12.92 2.37
C ASP A 216 23.55 -13.51 3.66
N VAL A 217 22.60 -14.41 3.53
CA VAL A 217 22.02 -15.20 4.63
C VAL A 217 23.08 -16.09 5.25
N ASP A 218 23.12 -16.11 6.58
CA ASP A 218 23.95 -17.07 7.32
C ASP A 218 23.51 -18.50 6.96
N ARG A 219 24.49 -19.34 6.58
CA ARG A 219 24.22 -20.70 6.11
C ARG A 219 23.55 -21.59 7.15
N ASP A 220 23.85 -21.34 8.42
CA ASP A 220 23.30 -22.11 9.53
C ASP A 220 21.81 -21.74 9.78
N LEU A 221 21.33 -20.67 9.17
CA LEU A 221 19.92 -20.23 9.20
C LEU A 221 19.11 -20.62 7.94
N LEU A 222 19.71 -21.36 7.01
CA LEU A 222 18.99 -21.88 5.82
C LEU A 222 18.12 -23.09 6.18
N ASP A 223 17.33 -22.99 7.21
CA ASP A 223 16.45 -24.04 7.74
C ASP A 223 15.08 -23.49 8.21
N LEU A 224 14.26 -24.35 8.80
CA LEU A 224 12.94 -23.99 9.30
C LEU A 224 12.96 -23.09 10.55
N SER A 225 14.10 -22.88 11.17
CA SER A 225 14.25 -21.93 12.28
C SER A 225 14.63 -20.53 11.81
N GLY A 226 14.93 -20.39 10.54
CA GLY A 226 15.39 -19.15 9.93
C GLY A 226 14.75 -18.86 8.58
N CYS A 227 15.49 -19.16 7.52
CA CYS A 227 15.15 -18.80 6.14
C CYS A 227 15.27 -20.03 5.22
N PRO A 228 14.24 -20.87 5.11
CA PRO A 228 14.26 -22.09 4.30
C PRO A 228 14.19 -21.77 2.79
N PHE A 229 15.28 -21.23 2.26
CA PHE A 229 15.39 -20.87 0.84
C PHE A 229 16.66 -21.49 0.21
N LEU A 230 16.61 -21.69 -1.10
CA LEU A 230 17.81 -21.99 -1.87
C LEU A 230 18.57 -20.69 -2.15
N THR A 231 19.90 -20.72 -2.01
CA THR A 231 20.77 -19.54 -2.26
C THR A 231 20.52 -18.88 -3.63
N GLN A 232 20.23 -19.68 -4.67
CA GLN A 232 19.91 -19.15 -5.99
C GLN A 232 18.56 -18.40 -6.03
N ASP A 233 17.59 -18.77 -5.17
CA ASP A 233 16.31 -18.11 -5.07
C ASP A 233 16.43 -16.80 -4.30
N LEU A 234 17.29 -16.76 -3.27
CA LEU A 234 17.64 -15.53 -2.56
C LEU A 234 18.26 -14.48 -3.50
N ARG A 235 19.17 -14.90 -4.36
CA ARG A 235 19.74 -14.01 -5.40
C ARG A 235 18.69 -13.51 -6.37
N TRP A 236 17.81 -14.39 -6.85
CA TRP A 236 16.73 -13.99 -7.74
C TRP A 236 15.80 -12.95 -7.08
N VAL A 237 15.50 -13.09 -5.78
CA VAL A 237 14.67 -12.11 -5.06
C VAL A 237 15.33 -10.74 -5.06
N GLU A 238 16.61 -10.65 -4.72
CA GLU A 238 17.33 -9.38 -4.58
C GLU A 238 17.71 -8.77 -5.94
N GLU A 239 18.24 -9.57 -6.87
CA GLU A 239 18.83 -9.07 -8.13
C GLU A 239 17.78 -8.88 -9.23
N ASP A 240 16.66 -9.61 -9.20
CA ASP A 240 15.64 -9.59 -10.26
C ASP A 240 14.24 -9.21 -9.74
N ALA A 241 13.70 -9.94 -8.75
CA ALA A 241 12.30 -9.83 -8.41
C ALA A 241 11.95 -8.47 -7.80
N VAL A 242 12.71 -8.02 -6.80
CA VAL A 242 12.49 -6.73 -6.13
C VAL A 242 12.79 -5.55 -7.06
N PRO A 243 13.88 -5.51 -7.83
CA PRO A 243 14.13 -4.44 -8.80
C PRO A 243 13.05 -4.30 -9.86
N VAL A 244 12.56 -5.40 -10.44
CA VAL A 244 11.49 -5.39 -11.45
C VAL A 244 10.18 -4.88 -10.84
N LEU A 245 9.81 -5.36 -9.65
CA LEU A 245 8.63 -4.87 -8.93
C LEU A 245 8.74 -3.37 -8.62
N THR A 246 9.90 -2.93 -8.13
CA THR A 246 10.19 -1.52 -7.85
C THR A 246 10.03 -0.64 -9.08
N ALA A 247 10.55 -1.07 -10.23
CA ALA A 247 10.40 -0.36 -11.51
C ALA A 247 8.91 -0.23 -11.92
N GLY A 248 8.13 -1.29 -11.71
CA GLY A 248 6.68 -1.28 -11.94
C GLY A 248 5.94 -0.32 -11.04
N VAL A 249 6.21 -0.35 -9.73
CA VAL A 249 5.60 0.56 -8.74
C VAL A 249 5.98 2.02 -9.05
N ARG A 250 7.25 2.29 -9.38
CA ARG A 250 7.72 3.62 -9.84
C ARG A 250 6.96 4.09 -11.09
N THR A 251 6.70 3.18 -12.02
CA THR A 251 5.94 3.49 -13.24
C THR A 251 4.49 3.85 -12.92
N ALA A 252 3.83 3.11 -12.03
CA ALA A 252 2.48 3.42 -11.58
C ALA A 252 2.41 4.78 -10.84
N ALA A 253 3.40 5.08 -9.99
CA ALA A 253 3.52 6.36 -9.30
C ALA A 253 3.63 7.52 -10.30
N ARG A 254 4.50 7.41 -11.31
CA ARG A 254 4.64 8.42 -12.38
C ARG A 254 3.35 8.61 -13.15
N ASN A 255 2.65 7.52 -13.52
CA ASN A 255 1.38 7.56 -14.27
C ASN A 255 0.25 8.25 -13.49
N ALA A 256 0.31 8.24 -12.16
CA ALA A 256 -0.64 8.92 -11.27
C ALA A 256 -0.16 10.30 -10.82
N GLY A 257 1.05 10.70 -11.20
CA GLY A 257 1.70 11.95 -10.76
C GLY A 257 1.95 12.01 -9.25
N ALA A 258 2.25 10.85 -8.64
CA ALA A 258 2.68 10.73 -7.25
C ALA A 258 4.20 10.92 -7.12
N ARG A 259 4.66 11.22 -5.90
CA ARG A 259 6.06 11.13 -5.50
C ARG A 259 6.42 9.66 -5.28
N PHE A 260 7.68 9.31 -5.40
CA PHE A 260 8.13 7.93 -5.28
C PHE A 260 9.28 7.79 -4.29
N LEU A 261 9.13 6.90 -3.31
CA LEU A 261 10.18 6.54 -2.35
C LEU A 261 10.63 5.10 -2.59
N ASP A 262 11.88 4.94 -2.97
CA ASP A 262 12.49 3.65 -3.27
C ASP A 262 13.05 3.02 -2.01
N LEU A 263 12.44 1.91 -1.58
CA LEU A 263 12.90 1.11 -0.45
C LEU A 263 13.69 -0.13 -0.88
N SER A 264 13.89 -0.40 -2.17
CA SER A 264 14.41 -1.70 -2.65
C SER A 264 15.73 -2.10 -2.01
N ARG A 265 16.57 -1.13 -1.62
CA ARG A 265 17.85 -1.33 -0.97
C ARG A 265 17.85 -0.94 0.52
N ALA A 266 16.69 -0.58 1.07
CA ALA A 266 16.62 -0.10 2.44
C ALA A 266 17.01 -1.14 3.49
N GLY A 267 16.82 -2.43 3.18
CA GLY A 267 17.14 -3.54 4.08
C GLY A 267 18.53 -4.17 3.88
N THR A 268 19.38 -3.62 3.00
CA THR A 268 20.68 -4.24 2.67
C THR A 268 21.54 -4.45 3.91
N GLY A 269 21.95 -5.71 4.16
CA GLY A 269 22.68 -6.13 5.35
C GLY A 269 21.85 -6.22 6.63
N ARG A 270 20.52 -6.06 6.53
CA ARG A 270 19.55 -6.14 7.62
C ARG A 270 18.37 -7.06 7.28
N GLU A 271 18.47 -7.84 6.22
CA GLU A 271 17.48 -8.81 5.80
C GLU A 271 17.27 -9.88 6.88
N ALA A 272 16.17 -10.62 6.76
CA ALA A 272 15.98 -11.81 7.60
C ALA A 272 17.15 -12.79 7.41
N CYS A 273 17.63 -13.34 8.50
CA CYS A 273 18.75 -14.27 8.55
C CYS A 273 20.12 -13.71 8.09
N SER A 274 20.27 -12.41 8.04
CA SER A 274 21.57 -11.77 7.72
C SER A 274 22.56 -11.83 8.89
N SER A 275 22.14 -12.20 10.10
CA SER A 275 22.99 -12.27 11.28
C SER A 275 22.60 -13.42 12.22
N GLU A 276 23.41 -14.49 12.27
CA GLU A 276 23.23 -15.55 13.25
C GLU A 276 23.38 -15.05 14.69
N ARG A 277 24.36 -14.16 14.92
CA ARG A 277 24.79 -13.73 16.26
C ARG A 277 23.91 -12.66 16.87
N ASP A 278 23.25 -11.85 16.03
CA ASP A 278 22.43 -10.74 16.50
C ASP A 278 21.14 -10.60 15.69
N PRO A 279 20.12 -11.45 15.98
CA PRO A 279 18.81 -11.33 15.33
C PRO A 279 18.14 -9.97 15.54
N SER A 280 18.53 -9.23 16.59
CA SER A 280 17.97 -7.92 16.86
C SER A 280 18.45 -6.85 15.87
N SER A 281 19.54 -7.11 15.14
CA SER A 281 20.05 -6.24 14.08
C SER A 281 19.27 -6.38 12.77
N GLU A 282 18.49 -7.46 12.62
CA GLU A 282 17.65 -7.69 11.43
C GLU A 282 16.41 -6.79 11.44
N TRP A 283 15.99 -6.36 10.26
CA TRP A 283 14.81 -5.51 10.09
C TRP A 283 13.59 -6.26 9.55
N PHE A 284 13.75 -7.55 9.29
CA PHE A 284 12.69 -8.44 8.82
C PHE A 284 12.56 -9.65 9.72
N ARG A 285 11.33 -10.14 9.85
CA ARG A 285 11.06 -11.39 10.54
C ARG A 285 11.63 -12.55 9.75
N ARG A 286 12.25 -13.50 10.44
CA ARG A 286 12.55 -14.82 9.91
C ARG A 286 11.25 -15.60 9.68
N LEU A 287 11.32 -16.84 9.21
CA LEU A 287 10.15 -17.72 9.23
C LEU A 287 9.54 -17.72 10.64
N ALA A 288 8.32 -17.22 10.73
CA ALA A 288 7.54 -17.20 11.97
C ALA A 288 6.33 -18.11 11.81
N VAL A 289 6.12 -18.99 12.79
CA VAL A 289 5.00 -19.93 12.78
C VAL A 289 4.14 -19.65 14.01
N GLU A 290 2.93 -19.17 13.80
CA GLU A 290 1.93 -18.99 14.84
C GLU A 290 1.20 -20.32 15.06
N TRP A 291 1.72 -21.12 16.01
CA TRP A 291 1.26 -22.48 16.27
C TRP A 291 -0.24 -22.55 16.66
N ASP A 292 -0.71 -21.58 17.43
CA ASP A 292 -2.12 -21.49 17.82
C ASP A 292 -3.05 -21.35 16.59
N ASN A 293 -2.57 -20.65 15.54
CA ASN A 293 -3.31 -20.51 14.29
C ASN A 293 -3.35 -21.83 13.51
N LEU A 294 -2.30 -22.65 13.58
CA LEU A 294 -2.28 -23.98 12.91
C LEU A 294 -3.25 -24.99 13.51
N GLU A 295 -3.60 -24.84 14.79
CA GLU A 295 -4.54 -25.73 15.47
C GLU A 295 -6.00 -25.51 15.06
N HIS A 296 -6.29 -24.43 14.31
CA HIS A 296 -7.63 -24.04 13.89
C HIS A 296 -7.70 -23.91 12.37
N ASP A 297 -8.54 -24.72 11.72
CA ASP A 297 -8.64 -24.79 10.25
C ASP A 297 -8.91 -23.43 9.57
N ASP A 298 -9.71 -22.56 10.18
CA ASP A 298 -10.05 -21.23 9.70
C ASP A 298 -8.93 -20.19 9.87
N ARG A 299 -7.93 -20.50 10.70
CA ARG A 299 -6.77 -19.63 11.00
C ARG A 299 -5.47 -20.15 10.38
N ALA A 300 -5.41 -21.42 9.97
CA ALA A 300 -4.18 -22.07 9.53
C ALA A 300 -3.49 -21.36 8.35
N THR A 301 -4.25 -20.73 7.47
CA THR A 301 -3.73 -19.96 6.33
C THR A 301 -2.98 -18.69 6.75
N HIS A 302 -3.14 -18.25 7.99
CA HIS A 302 -2.51 -17.07 8.58
C HIS A 302 -1.31 -17.39 9.47
N ALA A 303 -1.04 -18.69 9.72
CA ALA A 303 0.01 -19.13 10.64
C ALA A 303 1.44 -18.68 10.25
N LEU A 304 1.68 -18.37 8.97
CA LEU A 304 2.97 -17.88 8.45
C LEU A 304 2.93 -16.42 8.01
N GLN A 305 1.85 -15.71 8.30
CA GLN A 305 1.58 -14.39 7.72
C GLN A 305 2.65 -13.35 8.07
N GLU A 306 3.21 -13.41 9.27
CA GLU A 306 4.27 -12.48 9.72
C GLU A 306 5.64 -12.72 9.07
N SER A 307 5.86 -13.91 8.48
CA SER A 307 7.17 -14.31 7.95
C SER A 307 7.64 -13.33 6.85
N PHE A 308 8.90 -12.95 6.95
CA PHE A 308 9.59 -12.11 5.96
C PHE A 308 8.96 -10.72 5.75
N HIS A 309 8.22 -10.23 6.75
CA HIS A 309 7.74 -8.86 6.81
C HIS A 309 8.66 -7.98 7.67
N PRO A 310 8.64 -6.65 7.48
CA PRO A 310 9.44 -5.76 8.31
C PRO A 310 9.04 -5.87 9.78
N ASN A 311 10.02 -6.00 10.67
CA ASN A 311 9.78 -5.95 12.11
C ASN A 311 9.72 -4.49 12.62
N ALA A 312 9.52 -4.30 13.92
CA ALA A 312 9.42 -2.96 14.52
C ALA A 312 10.67 -2.09 14.26
N ASN A 313 11.88 -2.69 14.21
CA ASN A 313 13.12 -1.98 13.88
C ASN A 313 13.13 -1.52 12.43
N GLY A 314 12.75 -2.39 11.48
CA GLY A 314 12.62 -2.04 10.07
C GLY A 314 11.60 -0.92 9.86
N HIS A 315 10.43 -1.02 10.48
CA HIS A 315 9.42 0.03 10.42
C HIS A 315 9.88 1.37 10.99
N LYS A 316 10.67 1.35 12.08
CA LYS A 316 11.28 2.57 12.64
C LYS A 316 12.20 3.25 11.62
N GLN A 317 13.07 2.51 10.99
CA GLN A 317 14.01 3.01 9.99
C GLN A 317 13.30 3.51 8.72
N PHE A 318 12.30 2.78 8.24
CA PHE A 318 11.48 3.24 7.09
C PHE A 318 10.70 4.51 7.43
N GLY A 319 10.21 4.65 8.67
CA GLY A 319 9.54 5.87 9.15
C GLY A 319 10.48 7.07 9.24
N GLN A 320 11.75 6.87 9.61
CA GLN A 320 12.78 7.91 9.62
C GLN A 320 13.03 8.44 8.20
N CYS A 321 13.36 7.56 7.26
CA CYS A 321 13.57 7.92 5.86
C CYS A 321 12.32 8.59 5.25
N LEU A 322 11.13 8.08 5.53
CA LEU A 322 9.88 8.68 5.07
C LEU A 322 9.67 10.09 5.64
N SER A 323 10.06 10.35 6.88
CA SER A 323 9.99 11.68 7.50
C SER A 323 10.81 12.71 6.73
N GLU A 324 12.04 12.35 6.38
CA GLU A 324 12.92 13.20 5.59
C GLU A 324 12.36 13.44 4.19
N PHE A 325 11.87 12.38 3.53
CA PHE A 325 11.28 12.50 2.21
C PHE A 325 10.01 13.37 2.22
N LEU A 326 9.15 13.26 3.23
CA LEU A 326 7.94 14.08 3.33
C LEU A 326 8.25 15.57 3.52
N THR A 327 9.36 15.90 4.18
CA THR A 327 9.80 17.28 4.39
C THR A 327 10.61 17.85 3.21
N SER A 328 11.09 16.99 2.30
CA SER A 328 11.79 17.42 1.08
C SER A 328 10.80 17.82 -0.02
N VAL A 329 11.33 18.53 -1.04
CA VAL A 329 10.60 18.89 -2.28
C VAL A 329 10.81 17.88 -3.40
N ASP A 330 11.61 16.83 -3.17
CA ASP A 330 12.02 15.88 -4.19
C ASP A 330 10.84 15.07 -4.71
N ARG A 331 10.86 14.83 -6.02
CA ARG A 331 9.84 13.98 -6.68
C ARG A 331 10.11 12.50 -6.46
N ALA A 332 11.37 12.13 -6.26
CA ALA A 332 11.79 10.77 -5.97
C ALA A 332 13.02 10.79 -5.05
N ALA A 333 13.12 9.78 -4.18
CA ALA A 333 14.28 9.52 -3.35
C ALA A 333 14.42 8.01 -3.14
N SER A 334 15.62 7.59 -2.71
CA SER A 334 15.89 6.22 -2.26
C SER A 334 16.24 6.24 -0.77
N CYS A 335 15.69 5.30 -0.01
CA CYS A 335 16.12 5.06 1.36
C CYS A 335 17.43 4.27 1.35
N LEU A 336 18.49 4.87 1.81
CA LEU A 336 19.84 4.27 1.86
C LEU A 336 20.42 4.39 3.25
N PRO A 337 21.13 3.36 3.74
CA PRO A 337 21.84 3.46 5.01
C PRO A 337 23.04 4.41 4.90
N ASP A 338 23.29 5.13 5.97
CA ASP A 338 24.53 5.88 6.19
C ASP A 338 25.65 4.97 6.79
N GLU A 339 26.75 5.58 7.24
CA GLU A 339 27.88 4.86 7.83
C GLU A 339 27.53 4.22 9.19
N GLU A 340 26.57 4.77 9.92
CA GLU A 340 26.04 4.28 11.19
C GLU A 340 24.96 3.20 10.98
N GLY A 341 24.43 3.07 9.77
CA GLY A 341 23.41 2.11 9.37
C GLY A 341 21.98 2.62 9.53
N ASP A 342 21.78 3.91 9.80
CA ASP A 342 20.47 4.55 9.83
C ASP A 342 20.02 4.93 8.42
N LEU A 343 18.70 4.83 8.13
CA LEU A 343 18.17 5.13 6.81
C LEU A 343 17.91 6.60 6.59
N HIS A 344 18.41 7.12 5.48
CA HIS A 344 18.18 8.47 5.01
C HIS A 344 17.59 8.52 3.60
N ALA A 345 16.83 9.59 3.31
CA ALA A 345 16.27 9.85 2.00
C ALA A 345 17.30 10.53 1.09
N ALA A 346 17.91 9.77 0.20
CA ALA A 346 18.81 10.28 -0.84
C ALA A 346 18.03 10.59 -2.11
N ALA A 347 18.16 11.81 -2.64
CA ALA A 347 17.54 12.21 -3.92
C ALA A 347 17.98 11.27 -5.07
N SER A 348 17.06 10.85 -5.95
CA SER A 348 17.29 9.87 -7.01
C SER A 348 16.79 10.35 -8.39
#